data_16f1383e83d34346a7cc37e0fd75d51e
#
_entry.id   16f1383e83d34346a7cc37e0fd75d51e
#
_cell.length_a   1.000
_cell.length_b   1.000
_cell.length_c   1.000
_cell.angle_alpha   90.00
_cell.angle_beta   90.00
_cell.angle_gamma   90.00
#
_symmetry.space_group_name_H-M   'P 1'
#
loop_
_entity.id
_entity.type
_entity.pdbx_description
1 polymer ?
#
loop_
_entity_poly.entity_id
_entity_poly.type
_entity_poly.pdbx_seq_one_letter_code
_entity_poly.pdbx_strand_id
1 'polypeptide(L)'
;MKITVLVENHSDGICTPKHGLSLYIETERHKLLFDLGPDETIFENASRLGIDLTSVDTVIISHGHNDHGGALGRFLEMNHTARVYLQKTAFRPHYSTSGGKHSIGLDTSLMGHPQLVLLDGDTRLDEELMLFTVKDGYNR
;
A
#
# COMPACT_ATOMS: atom_id res chain seq x y z
N MET A 1 -10.53 -10.69 -13.39
CA MET A 1 -9.57 -10.01 -12.48
C MET A 1 -8.16 -10.18 -13.01
N LYS A 2 -7.39 -9.13 -12.98
CA LYS A 2 -6.00 -9.14 -13.43
C LYS A 2 -5.11 -8.57 -12.31
N ILE A 3 -4.02 -9.27 -11.99
CA ILE A 3 -3.10 -8.86 -10.93
C ILE A 3 -1.72 -8.66 -11.55
N THR A 4 -1.12 -7.49 -11.29
CA THR A 4 0.22 -7.15 -11.74
C THR A 4 1.08 -6.78 -10.53
N VAL A 5 2.23 -7.42 -10.39
CA VAL A 5 3.16 -7.10 -9.30
C VAL A 5 3.97 -5.86 -9.68
N LEU A 6 3.88 -4.80 -8.89
CA LEU A 6 4.61 -3.55 -9.13
C LEU A 6 5.89 -3.44 -8.32
N VAL A 7 5.90 -3.96 -7.10
CA VAL A 7 7.08 -3.95 -6.22
C VAL A 7 7.19 -5.30 -5.52
N GLU A 8 8.35 -5.91 -5.62
CA GLU A 8 8.71 -7.11 -4.84
C GLU A 8 10.22 -7.23 -4.76
N ASN A 9 10.69 -8.15 -3.93
CA ASN A 9 12.14 -8.35 -3.69
C ASN A 9 12.89 -8.88 -4.91
N HIS A 10 12.21 -9.53 -5.83
CA HIS A 10 12.78 -10.10 -7.02
C HIS A 10 12.16 -9.54 -8.29
N SER A 11 12.90 -9.50 -9.37
CA SER A 11 12.40 -9.01 -10.65
C SER A 11 12.80 -9.99 -11.76
N ASP A 12 11.95 -10.06 -12.80
CA ASP A 12 12.23 -10.78 -14.03
C ASP A 12 13.06 -9.97 -15.04
N GLY A 13 13.55 -8.78 -14.65
CA GLY A 13 14.37 -7.91 -15.48
C GLY A 13 13.63 -6.71 -16.07
N ILE A 14 12.31 -6.66 -16.02
CA ILE A 14 11.53 -5.53 -16.53
C ILE A 14 11.43 -4.42 -15.47
N CYS A 15 11.13 -4.80 -14.24
CA CYS A 15 10.94 -3.88 -13.13
C CYS A 15 12.13 -3.87 -12.20
N THR A 16 12.33 -2.74 -11.52
CA THR A 16 13.35 -2.62 -10.47
C THR A 16 12.90 -3.39 -9.24
N PRO A 17 13.69 -4.37 -8.74
CA PRO A 17 13.37 -5.04 -7.49
C PRO A 17 13.63 -4.13 -6.30
N LYS A 18 12.80 -4.27 -5.26
CA LYS A 18 12.95 -3.49 -4.03
C LYS A 18 12.33 -4.26 -2.88
N HIS A 19 12.91 -4.16 -1.70
CA HIS A 19 12.31 -4.75 -0.50
C HIS A 19 10.97 -4.08 -0.21
N GLY A 20 9.90 -4.84 -0.33
CA GLY A 20 8.55 -4.33 -0.15
C GLY A 20 7.55 -5.02 -1.06
N LEU A 21 6.35 -4.50 -1.07
CA LEU A 21 5.27 -5.08 -1.86
C LEU A 21 4.36 -4.02 -2.44
N SER A 22 3.94 -4.20 -3.68
CA SER A 22 2.80 -3.51 -4.28
C SER A 22 2.19 -4.35 -5.39
N LEU A 23 0.88 -4.54 -5.32
CA LEU A 23 0.11 -5.26 -6.33
C LEU A 23 -0.91 -4.31 -6.95
N TYR A 24 -0.96 -4.29 -8.28
CA TYR A 24 -2.01 -3.58 -9.02
C TYR A 24 -3.05 -4.60 -9.46
N ILE A 25 -4.30 -4.37 -9.07
CA ILE A 25 -5.38 -5.32 -9.30
C ILE A 25 -6.51 -4.63 -10.05
N GLU A 26 -6.88 -5.19 -11.20
CA GLU A 26 -8.04 -4.73 -11.97
C GLU A 26 -9.20 -5.72 -11.80
N THR A 27 -10.34 -5.22 -11.36
CA THR A 27 -11.59 -5.97 -11.29
C THR A 27 -12.62 -5.33 -12.22
N GLU A 28 -13.84 -5.83 -12.24
CA GLU A 28 -14.90 -5.23 -13.06
C GLU A 28 -15.23 -3.78 -12.64
N ARG A 29 -15.12 -3.49 -11.35
CA ARG A 29 -15.53 -2.19 -10.79
C ARG A 29 -14.38 -1.32 -10.32
N HIS A 30 -13.22 -1.92 -10.09
CA HIS A 30 -12.13 -1.24 -9.40
C HIS A 30 -10.79 -1.38 -10.09
N LYS A 31 -9.98 -0.35 -9.93
CA LYS A 31 -8.53 -0.40 -10.15
C LYS A 31 -7.89 -0.17 -8.79
N LEU A 32 -7.28 -1.21 -8.25
CA LEU A 32 -6.82 -1.26 -6.87
C LEU A 32 -5.30 -1.30 -6.78
N LEU A 33 -4.77 -0.71 -5.71
CA LEU A 33 -3.42 -1.00 -5.27
C LEU A 33 -3.48 -1.66 -3.90
N PHE A 34 -2.83 -2.81 -3.76
CA PHE A 34 -2.60 -3.47 -2.49
C PHE A 34 -1.15 -3.23 -2.10
N ASP A 35 -0.95 -2.39 -1.10
CA ASP A 35 0.34 -1.84 -0.70
C ASP A 35 1.03 -0.99 -1.79
N LEU A 36 1.99 -0.18 -1.41
CA LEU A 36 2.60 0.82 -2.29
C LEU A 36 4.11 0.69 -2.40
N GLY A 37 4.73 -0.23 -1.65
CA GLY A 37 6.18 -0.31 -1.60
C GLY A 37 6.80 0.80 -0.74
N PRO A 38 8.13 0.82 -0.65
CA PRO A 38 8.84 1.70 0.28
C PRO A 38 9.04 3.13 -0.25
N ASP A 39 9.05 3.33 -1.57
CA ASP A 39 9.47 4.58 -2.18
C ASP A 39 8.93 4.73 -3.61
N GLU A 40 9.59 5.54 -4.42
CA GLU A 40 9.22 5.85 -5.80
C GLU A 40 9.32 4.68 -6.76
N THR A 41 9.85 3.54 -6.33
CA THR A 41 10.01 2.37 -7.20
C THR A 41 8.68 1.95 -7.83
N ILE A 42 7.57 2.07 -7.09
CA ILE A 42 6.24 1.77 -7.62
C ILE A 42 5.92 2.61 -8.86
N PHE A 43 6.26 3.89 -8.85
CA PHE A 43 5.95 4.80 -9.96
C PHE A 43 6.79 4.48 -11.18
N GLU A 44 8.07 4.18 -10.99
CA GLU A 44 8.97 3.76 -12.06
C GLU A 44 8.49 2.47 -12.71
N ASN A 45 8.14 1.48 -11.90
CA ASN A 45 7.71 0.18 -12.41
C ASN A 45 6.35 0.26 -13.10
N ALA A 46 5.42 1.04 -12.56
CA ALA A 46 4.13 1.27 -13.21
C ALA A 46 4.31 1.92 -14.59
N SER A 47 5.19 2.89 -14.69
CA SER A 47 5.50 3.54 -15.97
C SER A 47 6.07 2.53 -17.00
N ARG A 48 6.98 1.68 -16.56
CA ARG A 48 7.55 0.63 -17.44
C ARG A 48 6.52 -0.36 -17.94
N LEU A 49 5.49 -0.62 -17.14
CA LEU A 49 4.43 -1.56 -17.49
C LEU A 49 3.22 -0.88 -18.15
N GLY A 50 3.26 0.43 -18.35
CA GLY A 50 2.18 1.17 -18.97
C GLY A 50 0.95 1.32 -18.10
N ILE A 51 1.10 1.27 -16.78
CA ILE A 51 -0.01 1.40 -15.83
C ILE A 51 -0.13 2.84 -15.34
N ASP A 52 -1.33 3.41 -15.49
CA ASP A 52 -1.63 4.76 -15.04
C ASP A 52 -2.16 4.73 -13.60
N LEU A 53 -1.32 5.09 -12.64
CA LEU A 53 -1.69 5.10 -11.23
C LEU A 53 -2.69 6.21 -10.87
N THR A 54 -2.86 7.21 -11.72
CA THR A 54 -3.89 8.24 -11.49
C THR A 54 -5.30 7.70 -11.70
N SER A 55 -5.45 6.57 -12.38
CA SER A 55 -6.73 5.91 -12.59
C SER A 55 -7.14 4.97 -11.44
N VAL A 56 -6.27 4.75 -10.47
CA VAL A 56 -6.57 3.92 -9.30
C VAL A 56 -7.66 4.57 -8.46
N ASP A 57 -8.66 3.81 -8.06
CA ASP A 57 -9.76 4.31 -7.24
C ASP A 57 -9.69 3.85 -5.78
N THR A 58 -8.96 2.79 -5.49
CA THR A 58 -8.89 2.20 -4.16
C THR A 58 -7.48 1.74 -3.85
N VAL A 59 -6.99 2.09 -2.67
CA VAL A 59 -5.70 1.61 -2.16
C VAL A 59 -5.94 0.93 -0.82
N ILE A 60 -5.30 -0.20 -0.62
CA ILE A 60 -5.38 -0.94 0.64
C ILE A 60 -3.95 -1.10 1.16
N ILE A 61 -3.72 -0.63 2.38
CA ILE A 61 -2.44 -0.79 3.07
C ILE A 61 -2.58 -1.94 4.06
N SER A 62 -1.77 -2.98 3.88
CA SER A 62 -1.88 -4.21 4.67
C SER A 62 -1.45 -4.01 6.12
N HIS A 63 -0.41 -3.22 6.35
CA HIS A 63 0.10 -2.92 7.70
C HIS A 63 1.00 -1.69 7.67
N GLY A 64 1.40 -1.22 8.84
CA GLY A 64 2.04 0.07 9.01
C GLY A 64 3.55 0.12 8.83
N HIS A 65 4.15 -0.80 8.08
CA HIS A 65 5.59 -0.79 7.80
C HIS A 65 5.89 -0.03 6.50
N ASN A 66 7.02 0.66 6.46
CA ASN A 66 7.38 1.52 5.33
C ASN A 66 7.65 0.78 4.02
N ASP A 67 8.01 -0.51 4.07
CA ASP A 67 8.22 -1.30 2.86
C ASP A 67 6.91 -1.65 2.14
N HIS A 68 5.78 -1.39 2.77
CA HIS A 68 4.45 -1.59 2.19
C HIS A 68 3.69 -0.28 1.99
N GLY A 69 3.90 0.73 2.82
CA GLY A 69 3.20 2.00 2.74
C GLY A 69 4.09 3.22 2.60
N GLY A 70 5.39 3.04 2.39
CA GLY A 70 6.33 4.15 2.36
C GLY A 70 6.10 5.15 1.23
N ALA A 71 5.53 4.70 0.12
CA ALA A 71 5.22 5.56 -1.02
C ALA A 71 3.90 6.32 -0.88
N LEU A 72 3.19 6.18 0.24
CA LEU A 72 1.83 6.75 0.40
C LEU A 72 1.81 8.26 0.19
N GLY A 73 2.74 8.99 0.79
CA GLY A 73 2.78 10.44 0.64
C GLY A 73 2.89 10.89 -0.81
N ARG A 74 3.79 10.25 -1.57
CA ARG A 74 3.96 10.51 -3.00
C ARG A 74 2.74 10.14 -3.81
N PHE A 75 2.12 9.01 -3.49
CA PHE A 75 0.90 8.59 -4.17
C PHE A 75 -0.22 9.63 -3.98
N LEU A 76 -0.39 10.16 -2.78
CA LEU A 76 -1.40 11.16 -2.48
C LEU A 76 -1.16 12.50 -3.20
N GLU A 77 0.09 12.80 -3.56
CA GLU A 77 0.42 13.99 -4.33
C GLU A 77 -0.01 13.87 -5.80
N MET A 78 -0.04 12.66 -6.33
CA MET A 78 -0.36 12.43 -7.74
C MET A 78 -1.79 11.95 -7.99
N ASN A 79 -2.44 11.36 -7.01
CA ASN A 79 -3.81 10.85 -7.11
C ASN A 79 -4.67 11.46 -6.00
N HIS A 80 -5.63 12.29 -6.39
CA HIS A 80 -6.45 13.05 -5.44
C HIS A 80 -7.85 12.47 -5.26
N THR A 81 -8.15 11.33 -5.86
CA THR A 81 -9.49 10.75 -5.86
C THR A 81 -9.58 9.37 -5.21
N ALA A 82 -8.51 8.61 -5.21
CA ALA A 82 -8.52 7.27 -4.62
C ALA A 82 -8.75 7.33 -3.12
N ARG A 83 -9.52 6.37 -2.61
CA ARG A 83 -9.65 6.17 -1.17
C ARG A 83 -8.60 5.18 -0.71
N VAL A 84 -7.93 5.51 0.38
CA VAL A 84 -6.88 4.68 0.96
C VAL A 84 -7.41 4.09 2.26
N TYR A 85 -7.56 2.77 2.28
CA TYR A 85 -8.07 2.03 3.43
C TYR A 85 -6.92 1.38 4.19
N LEU A 86 -6.89 1.62 5.49
CA LEU A 86 -5.90 1.00 6.37
C LEU A 86 -6.47 0.92 7.78
N GLN A 87 -5.99 -0.05 8.56
CA GLN A 87 -6.40 -0.16 9.94
C GLN A 87 -5.89 1.03 10.75
N LYS A 88 -6.66 1.50 11.71
CA LYS A 88 -6.26 2.64 12.55
C LYS A 88 -4.94 2.42 13.28
N THR A 89 -4.55 1.17 13.49
CA THR A 89 -3.27 0.82 14.12
C THR A 89 -2.07 0.97 13.19
N ALA A 90 -2.27 1.21 11.90
CA ALA A 90 -1.17 1.32 10.92
C ALA A 90 -0.20 2.44 11.25
N PHE A 91 -0.67 3.51 11.91
CA PHE A 91 0.17 4.65 12.28
C PHE A 91 0.82 4.50 13.65
N ARG A 92 0.66 3.37 14.32
CA ARG A 92 1.40 3.13 15.56
C ARG A 92 2.88 3.04 15.27
N PRO A 93 3.74 3.46 16.21
CA PRO A 93 5.19 3.39 16.01
C PRO A 93 5.65 1.96 15.72
N HIS A 94 6.49 1.83 14.71
CA HIS A 94 7.13 0.57 14.34
C HIS A 94 8.63 0.81 14.26
N TYR A 95 9.43 -0.07 14.86
CA TYR A 95 10.87 0.09 14.93
C TYR A 95 11.57 -1.20 14.55
N SER A 96 12.70 -1.04 13.87
CA SER A 96 13.65 -2.14 13.64
C SER A 96 14.78 -2.04 14.66
N THR A 97 15.23 -3.17 15.16
CA THR A 97 16.42 -3.24 16.00
C THR A 97 17.66 -3.65 15.23
N SER A 98 17.51 -3.97 13.96
CA SER A 98 18.62 -4.32 13.08
C SER A 98 19.47 -3.07 12.82
N GLY A 99 20.75 -3.10 13.21
CA GLY A 99 21.61 -1.96 13.05
C GLY A 99 21.32 -0.79 13.98
N GLY A 100 20.59 -1.03 15.09
CA GLY A 100 20.14 -0.01 16.02
C GLY A 100 18.65 0.29 15.88
N LYS A 101 18.08 0.91 16.89
CA LYS A 101 16.66 1.24 16.89
C LYS A 101 16.37 2.39 15.94
N HIS A 102 15.54 2.15 14.93
CA HIS A 102 15.09 3.19 13.99
C HIS A 102 13.65 2.90 13.54
N SER A 103 12.93 3.95 13.17
CA SER A 103 11.53 3.82 12.75
C SER A 103 11.43 3.15 11.39
N ILE A 104 10.53 2.17 11.29
CA ILE A 104 10.14 1.53 10.04
C ILE A 104 8.65 1.73 9.76
N GLY A 105 8.02 2.64 10.49
CA GLY A 105 6.59 2.92 10.35
C GLY A 105 6.26 3.91 9.24
N LEU A 106 4.97 4.19 9.10
CA LEU A 106 4.48 5.16 8.14
C LEU A 106 4.69 6.59 8.66
N ASP A 107 4.67 7.55 7.72
CA ASP A 107 4.74 8.96 8.06
C ASP A 107 3.46 9.39 8.78
N THR A 108 3.57 9.68 10.07
CA THR A 108 2.41 10.04 10.89
C THR A 108 1.79 11.38 10.51
N SER A 109 2.51 12.23 9.76
CA SER A 109 1.92 13.47 9.27
C SER A 109 0.78 13.25 8.28
N LEU A 110 0.65 12.03 7.75
CA LEU A 110 -0.44 11.68 6.85
C LEU A 110 -1.75 11.34 7.57
N MET A 111 -1.72 11.12 8.89
CA MET A 111 -2.95 10.91 9.66
C MET A 111 -3.88 12.10 9.48
N GLY A 112 -5.15 11.82 9.24
CA GLY A 112 -6.13 12.87 9.00
C GLY A 112 -6.20 13.37 7.56
N HIS A 113 -5.39 12.83 6.65
CA HIS A 113 -5.51 13.18 5.24
C HIS A 113 -6.91 12.78 4.73
N PRO A 114 -7.59 13.65 3.95
CA PRO A 114 -8.99 13.40 3.55
C PRO A 114 -9.21 12.13 2.74
N GLN A 115 -8.21 11.62 2.04
CA GLN A 115 -8.33 10.39 1.26
C GLN A 115 -8.15 9.13 2.11
N LEU A 116 -7.63 9.23 3.32
CA LEU A 116 -7.41 8.09 4.19
C LEU A 116 -8.69 7.74 4.96
N VAL A 117 -9.02 6.45 4.94
CA VAL A 117 -10.14 5.89 5.71
C VAL A 117 -9.56 4.90 6.71
N LEU A 118 -9.53 5.29 7.98
CA LEU A 118 -8.99 4.44 9.04
C LEU A 118 -10.07 3.45 9.49
N LEU A 119 -9.71 2.18 9.50
CA LEU A 119 -10.63 1.10 9.80
C LEU A 119 -10.34 0.49 11.17
N ASP A 120 -11.37 -0.07 11.78
CA ASP A 120 -11.27 -0.79 13.05
C ASP A 120 -11.86 -2.19 12.85
N GLY A 121 -11.03 -3.10 12.34
CA GLY A 121 -11.44 -4.47 12.09
C GLY A 121 -11.96 -4.72 10.68
N ASP A 122 -12.74 -5.79 10.56
CA ASP A 122 -13.25 -6.23 9.27
C ASP A 122 -14.27 -5.23 8.71
N THR A 123 -14.17 -4.97 7.42
CA THR A 123 -15.01 -3.95 6.78
C THR A 123 -15.37 -4.38 5.36
N ARG A 124 -16.65 -4.35 5.04
CA ARG A 124 -17.12 -4.55 3.68
C ARG A 124 -17.19 -3.20 2.99
N LEU A 125 -16.48 -3.05 1.87
CA LEU A 125 -16.45 -1.81 1.11
C LEU A 125 -17.60 -1.72 0.11
N ASP A 126 -17.86 -2.80 -0.60
CA ASP A 126 -18.99 -2.92 -1.52
C ASP A 126 -19.27 -4.39 -1.83
N GLU A 127 -20.05 -4.67 -2.87
CA GLU A 127 -20.39 -6.03 -3.25
C GLU A 127 -19.19 -6.86 -3.70
N GLU A 128 -18.13 -6.21 -4.16
CA GLU A 128 -16.94 -6.85 -4.70
C GLU A 128 -15.81 -6.97 -3.69
N LEU A 129 -15.72 -6.03 -2.74
CA LEU A 129 -14.56 -5.90 -1.85
C LEU A 129 -14.94 -6.01 -0.38
N MET A 130 -14.24 -6.88 0.32
CA MET A 130 -14.29 -6.98 1.77
C MET A 130 -12.88 -7.02 2.33
N LEU A 131 -12.62 -6.21 3.36
CA LEU A 131 -11.35 -6.20 4.06
C LEU A 131 -11.52 -6.91 5.40
N PHE A 132 -10.59 -7.80 5.72
CA PHE A 132 -10.59 -8.47 7.01
C PHE A 132 -9.18 -8.51 7.58
N THR A 133 -9.10 -8.60 8.89
CA THR A 133 -7.83 -8.63 9.61
C THR A 133 -7.56 -10.02 10.13
N VAL A 134 -6.29 -10.41 10.12
CA VAL A 134 -5.84 -11.64 10.77
C VAL A 134 -5.39 -11.25 12.17
N LYS A 135 -6.10 -11.75 13.18
CA LYS A 135 -5.89 -11.31 14.57
C LYS A 135 -5.05 -12.26 15.40
N ASP A 136 -5.11 -13.55 15.14
CA ASP A 136 -4.51 -14.56 15.96
C ASP A 136 -3.35 -15.27 15.29
N GLY A 137 -2.37 -15.68 16.10
CA GLY A 137 -1.28 -16.51 15.63
C GLY A 137 -0.23 -15.82 14.81
N TYR A 138 -0.28 -14.51 14.67
CA TYR A 138 0.70 -13.74 13.91
C TYR A 138 1.41 -12.73 14.77
N ASN A 139 2.70 -12.91 14.89
CA ASN A 139 3.60 -11.95 15.52
C ASN A 139 4.39 -11.27 14.41
N ARG A 140 4.12 -10.03 14.22
CA ARG A 140 4.73 -9.25 13.15
C ARG A 140 5.78 -8.32 13.69
#